data_3ddabbf57941f1dcbb1347685b6518e5
#
_entry.id   3ddabbf57941f1dcbb1347685b6518e5
#
_cell.length_a   1.000
_cell.length_b   1.000
_cell.length_c   1.000
_cell.angle_alpha   90.00
_cell.angle_beta   90.00
_cell.angle_gamma   90.00
#
_symmetry.space_group_name_H-M   'P 1'
#
loop_
_entity.id
_entity.type
_entity.pdbx_description
1 polymer ?
#
loop_
_entity_poly.entity_id
_entity_poly.type
_entity_poly.pdbx_seq_one_letter_code
_entity_poly.pdbx_strand_id
1 'polypeptide(L)'
;MDTSSAESRDRLRRTIDDEINSLVESTRALRFRRNTLVPISRLPPETLTAIFSFLPPSAWNKEAGQICVSHVCHQLRETALNYSRLWTQINYAKLTTAGAAEMLARARMAPLRLKAVYINMSETQLVAFEENLEAHISHTRHLSITGRLRTALNRIVSPAPILEFLSLSHISRQSKFVQVVIPVNLFNGSSPRLTNLELENCGISWNSLLLKGLRTLKIRKPYAESRPNLEDWLNALNEMPQLETLFLQYATPLAPERIRASRAVTLPSLTRFHISASAEDCALALAHLVLPALIWLHVDAESHGVEEVHLVIPYVGRNVLQGTEPLRSILISGEDTRAEVVAWTMPDADVNVRDPDTLLSASASARFRFSVTGFNWPRLADTAIFDSLLTLLPLNSISTLTAQNHTQLSKEIWLRLAPRLPLLEQARMAPFAVRRFRDMLAEEAPPDGPRLPLLTKLTLVEVTLNPLRVFHLRDMLIERVNQGVPLEVLDLSACIAIDRAIQLLKEIVVEVQKPPATGPNVLQEQEPADFNRCGCIGRYEVEYDDGGDPWYGNIDEDEDEVEYDHGFGYDDGFGNDEFDYDIRMM
;
A
#
# COMPACT_ATOMS: atom_id res chain seq x y z
N MET A 1 -3.27 76.43 -21.05
CA MET A 1 -2.81 76.64 -19.65
C MET A 1 -3.02 75.36 -18.87
N ASP A 2 -2.05 74.45 -18.77
CA ASP A 2 -2.05 73.42 -17.74
C ASP A 2 -0.84 72.42 -17.80
N THR A 3 0.12 72.66 -18.68
CA THR A 3 1.32 71.80 -18.77
C THR A 3 2.25 72.03 -17.54
N SER A 4 2.34 73.25 -17.03
CA SER A 4 3.18 73.63 -15.84
C SER A 4 2.70 72.94 -14.55
N SER A 5 1.40 72.75 -14.36
CA SER A 5 0.82 72.08 -13.18
C SER A 5 1.03 70.53 -13.22
N ALA A 6 1.04 69.93 -14.40
CA ALA A 6 1.31 68.51 -14.58
C ALA A 6 2.80 68.16 -14.34
N GLU A 7 3.71 68.98 -14.91
CA GLU A 7 5.15 68.84 -14.69
C GLU A 7 5.56 69.00 -13.23
N SER A 8 4.91 69.94 -12.53
CA SER A 8 5.17 70.22 -11.09
C SER A 8 4.72 68.99 -10.24
N ARG A 9 3.57 68.40 -10.55
CA ARG A 9 3.08 67.19 -9.88
C ARG A 9 3.99 65.99 -10.13
N ASP A 10 4.48 65.83 -11.37
CA ASP A 10 5.39 64.75 -11.71
C ASP A 10 6.76 64.91 -11.05
N ARG A 11 7.28 66.11 -10.89
CA ARG A 11 8.50 66.38 -10.11
C ARG A 11 8.30 66.05 -8.63
N LEU A 12 7.21 66.49 -8.03
CA LEU A 12 6.90 66.18 -6.63
C LEU A 12 6.75 64.65 -6.41
N ARG A 13 6.09 63.94 -7.35
CA ARG A 13 5.94 62.52 -7.29
C ARG A 13 7.29 61.79 -7.33
N ARG A 14 8.20 62.18 -8.24
CA ARG A 14 9.57 61.63 -8.30
C ARG A 14 10.33 61.88 -7.01
N THR A 15 10.24 63.08 -6.42
CA THR A 15 10.90 63.39 -5.15
C THR A 15 10.37 62.51 -4.02
N ILE A 16 9.06 62.26 -3.95
CA ILE A 16 8.45 61.36 -2.97
C ILE A 16 8.88 59.92 -3.22
N ASP A 17 8.90 59.46 -4.48
CA ASP A 17 9.36 58.12 -4.85
C ASP A 17 10.85 57.89 -4.46
N ASP A 18 11.70 58.91 -4.67
CA ASP A 18 13.11 58.90 -4.23
C ASP A 18 13.26 58.83 -2.71
N GLU A 19 12.42 59.59 -1.97
CA GLU A 19 12.39 59.54 -0.50
C GLU A 19 11.91 58.20 0.02
N ILE A 20 10.85 57.62 -0.57
CA ILE A 20 10.38 56.27 -0.27
C ILE A 20 11.50 55.25 -0.50
N ASN A 21 12.20 55.31 -1.62
CA ASN A 21 13.31 54.42 -1.94
C ASN A 21 14.45 54.56 -0.90
N SER A 22 14.79 55.77 -0.50
CA SER A 22 15.81 56.01 0.54
C SER A 22 15.42 55.43 1.90
N LEU A 23 14.15 55.56 2.30
CA LEU A 23 13.63 54.98 3.54
C LEU A 23 13.60 53.45 3.49
N VAL A 24 13.26 52.88 2.35
CA VAL A 24 13.30 51.42 2.12
C VAL A 24 14.73 50.90 2.27
N GLU A 25 15.72 51.57 1.68
CA GLU A 25 17.12 51.19 1.82
C GLU A 25 17.64 51.32 3.25
N SER A 26 17.28 52.38 3.95
CA SER A 26 17.60 52.55 5.37
C SER A 26 16.99 51.46 6.24
N THR A 27 15.74 51.10 5.96
CA THR A 27 15.05 49.98 6.64
C THR A 27 15.72 48.64 6.37
N ARG A 28 16.14 48.39 5.13
CA ARG A 28 16.90 47.19 4.77
C ARG A 28 18.23 47.11 5.53
N ALA A 29 18.97 48.21 5.63
CA ALA A 29 20.23 48.26 6.37
C ALA A 29 20.06 47.95 7.86
N LEU A 30 19.00 48.52 8.49
CA LEU A 30 18.68 48.24 9.89
C LEU A 30 18.27 46.75 10.12
N ARG A 31 17.46 46.20 9.24
CA ARG A 31 17.08 44.76 9.26
C ARG A 31 18.31 43.87 9.10
N PHE A 32 19.22 44.19 8.21
CA PHE A 32 20.48 43.47 8.04
C PHE A 32 21.30 43.47 9.34
N ARG A 33 21.53 44.66 9.95
CA ARG A 33 22.25 44.79 11.24
C ARG A 33 21.55 43.99 12.35
N ARG A 34 20.22 44.05 12.44
CA ARG A 34 19.47 43.25 13.42
C ARG A 34 19.72 41.75 13.20
N ASN A 35 19.69 41.29 11.97
CA ASN A 35 19.83 39.85 11.65
C ASN A 35 21.27 39.34 11.89
N THR A 36 22.32 40.20 11.80
CA THR A 36 23.70 39.79 12.14
C THR A 36 23.86 39.50 13.64
N LEU A 37 22.95 39.97 14.49
CA LEU A 37 23.00 39.70 15.94
C LEU A 37 22.43 38.31 16.31
N VAL A 38 21.69 37.66 15.40
CA VAL A 38 21.08 36.34 15.65
C VAL A 38 22.16 35.24 15.62
N PRO A 39 22.15 34.26 16.55
CA PRO A 39 23.17 33.20 16.62
C PRO A 39 23.43 32.45 15.31
N ILE A 40 22.37 32.15 14.53
CA ILE A 40 22.48 31.43 13.25
C ILE A 40 23.31 32.21 12.21
N SER A 41 23.28 33.55 12.27
CA SER A 41 24.05 34.40 11.36
C SER A 41 25.54 34.45 11.67
N ARG A 42 25.98 33.85 12.78
CA ARG A 42 27.38 33.68 13.13
C ARG A 42 28.00 32.41 12.57
N LEU A 43 27.16 31.52 12.02
CA LEU A 43 27.63 30.26 11.46
C LEU A 43 28.31 30.50 10.10
N PRO A 44 29.43 29.78 9.84
CA PRO A 44 30.08 29.79 8.53
C PRO A 44 29.13 29.27 7.43
N PRO A 45 29.30 29.71 6.17
CA PRO A 45 28.50 29.22 5.03
C PRO A 45 28.48 27.69 4.92
N GLU A 46 29.59 27.02 5.24
CA GLU A 46 29.72 25.56 5.19
C GLU A 46 28.78 24.87 6.20
N THR A 47 28.69 25.43 7.41
CA THR A 47 27.77 24.93 8.43
C THR A 47 26.31 25.17 8.03
N LEU A 48 26.01 26.35 7.47
CA LEU A 48 24.67 26.66 6.95
C LEU A 48 24.29 25.70 5.80
N THR A 49 25.19 25.42 4.87
CA THR A 49 24.92 24.46 3.78
C THR A 49 24.70 23.04 4.29
N ALA A 50 25.44 22.63 5.35
CA ALA A 50 25.20 21.36 6.02
C ALA A 50 23.79 21.31 6.64
N ILE A 51 23.36 22.38 7.32
CA ILE A 51 21.99 22.50 7.84
C ILE A 51 20.96 22.42 6.70
N PHE A 52 21.18 23.13 5.59
CA PHE A 52 20.28 23.11 4.44
C PHE A 52 20.13 21.70 3.83
N SER A 53 21.15 20.86 3.93
CA SER A 53 21.08 19.49 3.43
C SER A 53 20.10 18.57 4.18
N PHE A 54 19.75 18.93 5.42
CA PHE A 54 18.74 18.23 6.23
C PHE A 54 17.31 18.71 6.01
N LEU A 55 17.12 19.79 5.25
CA LEU A 55 15.78 20.25 4.94
C LEU A 55 15.07 19.27 4.02
N PRO A 56 13.78 18.95 4.30
CA PRO A 56 13.03 18.06 3.46
C PRO A 56 12.94 18.60 2.03
N PRO A 57 13.03 17.71 1.03
CA PRO A 57 12.91 18.10 -0.36
C PRO A 57 11.56 18.77 -0.62
N SER A 58 11.54 20.01 -1.06
CA SER A 58 10.34 20.80 -1.37
C SER A 58 9.52 20.26 -2.55
N ALA A 59 10.08 19.31 -3.29
CA ALA A 59 9.46 18.79 -4.52
C ALA A 59 8.10 18.11 -4.33
N TRP A 60 7.73 17.73 -3.10
CA TRP A 60 6.56 16.91 -2.81
C TRP A 60 5.43 17.65 -2.07
N ASN A 61 5.71 18.76 -1.38
CA ASN A 61 4.72 19.54 -0.64
C ASN A 61 4.55 20.95 -1.24
N LYS A 62 3.36 21.54 -1.06
CA LYS A 62 3.03 22.91 -1.48
C LYS A 62 3.95 23.97 -0.83
N GLU A 63 4.62 23.64 0.26
CA GLU A 63 5.56 24.51 0.96
C GLU A 63 6.99 24.22 0.48
N ALA A 64 7.59 25.19 -0.17
CA ALA A 64 8.91 25.13 -0.77
C ALA A 64 10.03 25.17 0.30
N GLY A 65 10.09 24.17 1.22
CA GLY A 65 10.97 24.19 2.39
C GLY A 65 12.43 24.54 2.08
N GLN A 66 12.99 23.99 1.00
CA GLN A 66 14.37 24.31 0.61
C GLN A 66 14.52 25.72 0.01
N ILE A 67 13.54 26.19 -0.75
CA ILE A 67 13.55 27.53 -1.34
C ILE A 67 13.32 28.59 -0.27
N CYS A 68 12.54 28.28 0.77
CA CYS A 68 12.22 29.22 1.86
C CYS A 68 13.46 29.77 2.56
N VAL A 69 14.55 29.01 2.68
CA VAL A 69 15.79 29.52 3.28
C VAL A 69 16.37 30.72 2.53
N SER A 70 16.15 30.78 1.21
CA SER A 70 16.60 31.91 0.39
C SER A 70 15.75 33.19 0.60
N HIS A 71 14.61 33.09 1.31
CA HIS A 71 13.69 34.19 1.57
C HIS A 71 13.77 34.73 3.01
N VAL A 72 14.60 34.15 3.88
CA VAL A 72 14.68 34.50 5.30
C VAL A 72 15.48 35.80 5.53
N CYS A 73 16.72 35.83 5.06
CA CYS A 73 17.60 37.02 5.19
C CYS A 73 18.69 36.99 4.10
N HIS A 74 19.40 38.10 3.92
CA HIS A 74 20.44 38.26 2.90
C HIS A 74 21.50 37.19 3.00
N GLN A 75 22.06 36.90 4.18
CA GLN A 75 23.12 35.94 4.38
C GLN A 75 22.67 34.50 4.00
N LEU A 76 21.49 34.07 4.49
CA LEU A 76 20.95 32.76 4.15
C LEU A 76 20.63 32.63 2.66
N ARG A 77 20.11 33.75 2.06
CA ARG A 77 19.87 33.79 0.60
C ARG A 77 21.17 33.65 -0.19
N GLU A 78 22.20 34.40 0.16
CA GLU A 78 23.50 34.35 -0.52
C GLU A 78 24.13 32.94 -0.40
N THR A 79 24.11 32.38 0.80
CA THR A 79 24.56 30.99 1.03
C THR A 79 23.74 29.99 0.23
N ALA A 80 22.41 30.10 0.20
CA ALA A 80 21.52 29.21 -0.53
C ALA A 80 21.75 29.29 -2.05
N LEU A 81 21.89 30.51 -2.61
CA LEU A 81 22.14 30.71 -4.04
C LEU A 81 23.47 30.11 -4.50
N ASN A 82 24.48 30.11 -3.62
CA ASN A 82 25.80 29.52 -3.90
C ASN A 82 25.86 28.01 -3.63
N TYR A 83 24.85 27.41 -2.98
CA TYR A 83 24.80 25.98 -2.68
C TYR A 83 24.05 25.20 -3.76
N SER A 84 24.74 24.78 -4.81
CA SER A 84 24.15 24.14 -5.99
C SER A 84 23.28 22.92 -5.66
N ARG A 85 23.61 22.13 -4.62
CA ARG A 85 22.84 20.94 -4.22
C ARG A 85 21.44 21.26 -3.73
N LEU A 86 21.18 22.48 -3.28
CA LEU A 86 19.86 22.93 -2.86
C LEU A 86 18.86 22.98 -4.04
N TRP A 87 19.35 23.19 -5.26
CA TRP A 87 18.56 23.44 -6.47
C TRP A 87 18.40 22.22 -7.37
N THR A 88 18.88 21.05 -6.94
CA THR A 88 18.95 19.83 -7.78
C THR A 88 17.63 19.09 -7.93
N GLN A 89 16.63 19.38 -7.11
CA GLN A 89 15.33 18.67 -7.16
C GLN A 89 14.31 19.49 -7.94
N ILE A 90 14.09 19.12 -9.19
CA ILE A 90 13.26 19.88 -10.13
C ILE A 90 12.01 19.07 -10.47
N ASN A 91 10.85 19.59 -10.08
CA ASN A 91 9.56 19.04 -10.41
C ASN A 91 8.84 19.98 -11.40
N TYR A 92 8.86 19.64 -12.66
CA TYR A 92 8.29 20.45 -13.72
C TYR A 92 6.78 20.66 -13.64
N ALA A 93 6.05 19.74 -12.98
CA ALA A 93 4.61 19.90 -12.78
C ALA A 93 4.24 20.97 -11.73
N LYS A 94 5.23 21.44 -10.95
CA LYS A 94 5.03 22.42 -9.86
C LYS A 94 5.74 23.74 -10.10
N LEU A 95 6.55 23.84 -11.13
CA LEU A 95 7.37 25.00 -11.44
C LEU A 95 6.92 25.62 -12.76
N THR A 96 7.03 26.93 -12.87
CA THR A 96 6.98 27.60 -14.16
C THR A 96 8.21 27.24 -14.99
N THR A 97 8.15 27.42 -16.32
CA THR A 97 9.32 27.18 -17.19
C THR A 97 10.52 28.03 -16.78
N ALA A 98 10.30 29.31 -16.43
CA ALA A 98 11.35 30.20 -15.92
C ALA A 98 11.91 29.73 -14.57
N GLY A 99 11.05 29.24 -13.66
CA GLY A 99 11.47 28.69 -12.37
C GLY A 99 12.32 27.43 -12.52
N ALA A 100 11.95 26.53 -13.43
CA ALA A 100 12.73 25.33 -13.72
C ALA A 100 14.11 25.69 -14.33
N ALA A 101 14.15 26.62 -15.28
CA ALA A 101 15.39 27.10 -15.91
C ALA A 101 16.34 27.73 -14.87
N GLU A 102 15.79 28.56 -13.95
CA GLU A 102 16.57 29.17 -12.88
C GLU A 102 17.13 28.14 -11.90
N MET A 103 16.34 27.13 -11.52
CA MET A 103 16.83 26.04 -10.67
C MET A 103 17.94 25.25 -11.36
N LEU A 104 17.83 24.94 -12.65
CA LEU A 104 18.88 24.29 -13.44
C LEU A 104 20.16 25.13 -13.46
N ALA A 105 20.06 26.42 -13.75
CA ALA A 105 21.18 27.34 -13.74
C ALA A 105 21.92 27.36 -12.38
N ARG A 106 21.17 27.37 -11.27
CA ARG A 106 21.73 27.33 -9.90
C ARG A 106 22.30 25.97 -9.52
N ALA A 107 21.68 24.88 -9.99
CA ALA A 107 22.17 23.53 -9.77
C ALA A 107 23.53 23.29 -10.45
N ARG A 108 23.85 24.01 -11.52
CA ARG A 108 25.09 23.86 -12.30
C ARG A 108 25.27 22.39 -12.75
N MET A 109 26.41 21.78 -12.42
CA MET A 109 26.73 20.37 -12.70
C MET A 109 26.47 19.43 -11.53
N ALA A 110 25.75 19.88 -10.49
CA ALA A 110 25.39 18.99 -9.38
C ALA A 110 24.40 17.89 -9.86
N PRO A 111 24.48 16.67 -9.28
CA PRO A 111 23.60 15.56 -9.67
C PRO A 111 22.12 15.89 -9.52
N LEU A 112 21.38 15.88 -10.63
CA LEU A 112 19.99 16.28 -10.68
C LEU A 112 19.02 15.15 -10.32
N ARG A 113 17.87 15.56 -9.78
CA ARG A 113 16.65 14.76 -9.64
C ARG A 113 15.53 15.44 -10.42
N LEU A 114 15.18 14.86 -11.57
CA LEU A 114 14.16 15.40 -12.45
C LEU A 114 12.86 14.60 -12.33
N LYS A 115 11.75 15.33 -12.15
CA LYS A 115 10.40 14.74 -12.15
C LYS A 115 9.50 15.53 -13.09
N ALA A 116 8.81 14.83 -13.99
CA ALA A 116 7.78 15.36 -14.84
C ALA A 116 6.50 14.55 -14.77
N VAL A 117 5.36 15.22 -14.64
CA VAL A 117 4.02 14.60 -14.67
C VAL A 117 3.22 15.31 -15.74
N TYR A 118 3.20 14.76 -16.94
CA TYR A 118 2.69 15.38 -18.16
C TYR A 118 1.23 15.84 -18.08
N ILE A 119 0.40 15.14 -17.30
CA ILE A 119 -1.01 15.49 -17.12
C ILE A 119 -1.18 16.86 -16.45
N ASN A 120 -0.20 17.24 -15.63
CA ASN A 120 -0.20 18.47 -14.83
C ASN A 120 0.72 19.55 -15.43
N MET A 121 1.13 19.42 -16.69
CA MET A 121 2.06 20.33 -17.35
C MET A 121 1.40 20.99 -18.57
N SER A 122 1.65 22.28 -18.76
CA SER A 122 1.30 22.99 -19.98
C SER A 122 2.21 22.57 -21.14
N GLU A 123 1.80 22.87 -22.38
CA GLU A 123 2.60 22.56 -23.57
C GLU A 123 3.99 23.21 -23.51
N THR A 124 4.06 24.45 -23.02
CA THR A 124 5.33 25.18 -22.83
C THR A 124 6.25 24.51 -21.81
N GLN A 125 5.69 23.98 -20.74
CA GLN A 125 6.45 23.21 -19.74
C GLN A 125 6.95 21.87 -20.30
N LEU A 126 6.16 21.20 -21.14
CA LEU A 126 6.55 19.94 -21.79
C LEU A 126 7.74 20.14 -22.72
N VAL A 127 7.67 21.14 -23.60
CA VAL A 127 8.77 21.48 -24.52
C VAL A 127 10.04 21.83 -23.74
N ALA A 128 9.93 22.71 -22.74
CA ALA A 128 11.06 23.08 -21.90
C ALA A 128 11.64 21.89 -21.11
N PHE A 129 10.80 20.95 -20.66
CA PHE A 129 11.27 19.73 -20.01
C PHE A 129 12.06 18.85 -20.97
N GLU A 130 11.54 18.61 -22.17
CA GLU A 130 12.18 17.74 -23.17
C GLU A 130 13.55 18.30 -23.62
N GLU A 131 13.64 19.61 -23.84
CA GLU A 131 14.90 20.30 -24.16
C GLU A 131 15.92 20.22 -23.01
N ASN A 132 15.47 20.48 -21.78
CA ASN A 132 16.32 20.39 -20.61
C ASN A 132 16.76 18.95 -20.31
N LEU A 133 15.89 17.96 -20.60
CA LEU A 133 16.23 16.55 -20.38
C LEU A 133 17.41 16.13 -21.26
N GLU A 134 17.41 16.51 -22.54
CA GLU A 134 18.51 16.23 -23.47
C GLU A 134 19.82 16.90 -23.02
N ALA A 135 19.75 18.16 -22.58
CA ALA A 135 20.92 18.94 -22.15
C ALA A 135 21.53 18.44 -20.82
N HIS A 136 20.71 17.92 -19.91
CA HIS A 136 21.12 17.64 -18.53
C HIS A 136 21.13 16.16 -18.14
N ILE A 137 20.85 15.23 -19.08
CA ILE A 137 20.78 13.80 -18.78
C ILE A 137 22.13 13.25 -18.27
N SER A 138 23.25 13.81 -18.78
CA SER A 138 24.60 13.36 -18.40
C SER A 138 24.94 13.52 -16.91
N HIS A 139 24.30 14.49 -16.23
CA HIS A 139 24.45 14.68 -14.78
C HIS A 139 23.15 14.48 -14.00
N THR A 140 22.17 13.79 -14.60
CA THR A 140 20.94 13.38 -13.94
C THR A 140 21.15 12.07 -13.18
N ARG A 141 20.88 12.08 -11.88
CA ARG A 141 20.98 10.93 -10.98
C ARG A 141 19.66 10.18 -10.81
N HIS A 142 18.54 10.92 -10.79
CA HIS A 142 17.19 10.38 -10.68
C HIS A 142 16.30 10.99 -11.75
N LEU A 143 15.63 10.14 -12.51
CA LEU A 143 14.68 10.54 -13.54
C LEU A 143 13.34 9.85 -13.32
N SER A 144 12.26 10.63 -13.21
CA SER A 144 10.90 10.12 -13.11
C SER A 144 9.99 10.85 -14.08
N ILE A 145 9.39 10.12 -15.02
CA ILE A 145 8.50 10.66 -16.04
C ILE A 145 7.17 9.90 -16.01
N THR A 146 6.08 10.64 -15.81
CA THR A 146 4.72 10.11 -15.84
C THR A 146 3.90 10.81 -16.89
N GLY A 147 3.33 10.06 -17.86
CA GLY A 147 2.48 10.62 -18.91
C GLY A 147 2.74 10.05 -20.30
N ARG A 148 2.71 10.89 -21.35
CA ARG A 148 2.96 10.46 -22.73
C ARG A 148 4.46 10.28 -22.99
N LEU A 149 4.97 9.08 -22.74
CA LEU A 149 6.42 8.83 -22.77
C LEU A 149 7.07 8.89 -24.16
N ARG A 150 6.33 8.68 -25.25
CA ARG A 150 6.92 8.52 -26.60
C ARG A 150 7.81 9.69 -27.01
N THR A 151 7.38 10.92 -26.76
CA THR A 151 8.15 12.12 -27.10
C THR A 151 9.41 12.24 -26.24
N ALA A 152 9.28 12.06 -24.93
CA ALA A 152 10.40 12.09 -24.00
C ALA A 152 11.45 11.03 -24.32
N LEU A 153 11.05 9.78 -24.58
CA LEU A 153 11.96 8.68 -24.87
C LEU A 153 12.79 8.91 -26.14
N ASN A 154 12.21 9.57 -27.14
CA ASN A 154 12.91 9.94 -28.38
C ASN A 154 14.00 11.01 -28.17
N ARG A 155 13.93 11.79 -27.09
CA ARG A 155 14.94 12.79 -26.72
C ARG A 155 16.07 12.24 -25.86
N ILE A 156 15.90 11.05 -25.27
CA ILE A 156 16.87 10.44 -24.37
C ILE A 156 17.82 9.55 -25.17
N VAL A 157 18.67 10.17 -25.97
CA VAL A 157 19.67 9.47 -26.82
C VAL A 157 21.10 9.56 -26.27
N SER A 158 21.36 10.50 -25.36
CA SER A 158 22.70 10.70 -24.78
C SER A 158 22.95 9.77 -23.59
N PRO A 159 24.21 9.33 -23.33
CA PRO A 159 24.57 8.52 -22.18
C PRO A 159 24.16 9.14 -20.84
N ALA A 160 23.79 8.31 -19.89
CA ALA A 160 23.41 8.71 -18.53
C ALA A 160 24.37 8.09 -17.48
N PRO A 161 25.62 8.56 -17.40
CA PRO A 161 26.70 7.88 -16.65
C PRO A 161 26.52 7.84 -15.15
N ILE A 162 25.70 8.74 -14.58
CA ILE A 162 25.45 8.81 -13.13
C ILE A 162 24.01 8.51 -12.74
N LEU A 163 23.17 8.06 -13.70
CA LEU A 163 21.78 7.73 -13.44
C LEU A 163 21.69 6.47 -12.56
N GLU A 164 21.08 6.61 -11.39
CA GLU A 164 20.89 5.54 -10.40
C GLU A 164 19.43 5.06 -10.34
N PHE A 165 18.47 5.95 -10.60
CA PHE A 165 17.05 5.68 -10.51
C PHE A 165 16.33 6.15 -11.77
N LEU A 166 15.56 5.24 -12.40
CA LEU A 166 14.71 5.52 -13.55
C LEU A 166 13.29 5.03 -13.26
N SER A 167 12.30 5.92 -13.33
CA SER A 167 10.89 5.59 -13.22
C SER A 167 10.12 6.15 -14.42
N LEU A 168 9.50 5.27 -15.18
CA LEU A 168 8.74 5.60 -16.37
C LEU A 168 7.33 5.05 -16.25
N SER A 169 6.31 5.92 -16.24
CA SER A 169 4.90 5.54 -16.16
C SER A 169 4.15 6.12 -17.35
N HIS A 170 3.60 5.26 -18.22
CA HIS A 170 2.83 5.70 -19.38
C HIS A 170 1.35 5.87 -19.00
N ILE A 171 0.79 7.04 -19.30
CA ILE A 171 -0.62 7.34 -19.15
C ILE A 171 -1.17 7.80 -20.50
N SER A 172 -2.13 7.05 -21.05
CA SER A 172 -2.87 7.41 -22.24
C SER A 172 -4.28 7.89 -21.87
N ARG A 173 -4.66 9.08 -22.33
CA ARG A 173 -6.04 9.60 -22.21
C ARG A 173 -6.93 9.16 -23.37
N GLN A 174 -6.36 8.54 -24.39
CA GLN A 174 -7.10 8.12 -25.60
C GLN A 174 -7.59 6.68 -25.42
N SER A 175 -8.79 6.39 -25.87
CA SER A 175 -9.39 5.05 -25.89
C SER A 175 -8.62 4.04 -26.77
N LYS A 176 -7.72 4.51 -27.63
CA LYS A 176 -6.77 3.65 -28.34
C LYS A 176 -5.51 3.52 -27.49
N PHE A 177 -5.31 2.35 -26.91
CA PHE A 177 -4.10 1.99 -26.19
C PHE A 177 -2.90 2.03 -27.16
N VAL A 178 -2.12 3.11 -27.07
CA VAL A 178 -0.85 3.20 -27.80
C VAL A 178 0.21 2.54 -26.93
N GLN A 179 0.71 1.40 -27.36
CA GLN A 179 1.82 0.71 -26.70
C GLN A 179 3.08 1.58 -26.74
N VAL A 180 3.74 1.68 -25.58
CA VAL A 180 5.05 2.29 -25.46
C VAL A 180 6.03 1.22 -25.02
N VAL A 181 6.96 0.90 -25.91
CA VAL A 181 8.07 0.01 -25.61
C VAL A 181 9.33 0.85 -25.41
N ILE A 182 10.06 0.58 -24.35
CA ILE A 182 11.32 1.26 -24.05
C ILE A 182 12.34 0.94 -25.15
N PRO A 183 12.93 1.95 -25.82
CA PRO A 183 13.93 1.72 -26.85
C PRO A 183 15.15 0.97 -26.32
N VAL A 184 15.65 0.00 -27.07
CA VAL A 184 16.85 -0.79 -26.66
C VAL A 184 18.08 0.10 -26.54
N ASN A 185 18.15 1.17 -27.31
CA ASN A 185 19.23 2.15 -27.34
C ASN A 185 19.01 3.35 -26.40
N LEU A 186 18.05 3.28 -25.47
CA LEU A 186 17.85 4.33 -24.48
C LEU A 186 19.16 4.63 -23.76
N PHE A 187 19.49 5.92 -23.56
CA PHE A 187 20.80 6.39 -23.04
C PHE A 187 22.01 5.94 -23.89
N ASN A 188 21.82 5.72 -25.19
CA ASN A 188 22.83 5.12 -26.06
C ASN A 188 23.38 3.79 -25.50
N GLY A 189 22.54 3.02 -24.82
CA GLY A 189 22.91 1.78 -24.14
C GLY A 189 23.85 1.94 -22.93
N SER A 190 24.09 3.18 -22.45
CA SER A 190 25.05 3.49 -21.41
C SER A 190 24.41 4.15 -20.17
N SER A 191 24.14 3.33 -19.17
CA SER A 191 23.67 3.75 -17.83
C SER A 191 24.32 2.89 -16.73
N PRO A 192 25.65 2.95 -16.56
CA PRO A 192 26.40 1.96 -15.78
C PRO A 192 26.12 2.01 -14.27
N ARG A 193 25.47 3.04 -13.76
CA ARG A 193 25.11 3.19 -12.34
C ARG A 193 23.63 2.93 -12.06
N LEU A 194 22.85 2.54 -13.06
CA LEU A 194 21.42 2.28 -12.87
C LEU A 194 21.24 1.07 -11.95
N THR A 195 20.64 1.31 -10.77
CA THR A 195 20.34 0.28 -9.77
C THR A 195 18.86 0.08 -9.54
N ASN A 196 18.04 1.08 -9.87
CA ASN A 196 16.60 1.06 -9.64
C ASN A 196 15.85 1.39 -10.93
N LEU A 197 15.04 0.44 -11.40
CA LEU A 197 14.19 0.61 -12.58
C LEU A 197 12.73 0.34 -12.21
N GLU A 198 11.87 1.33 -12.46
CA GLU A 198 10.42 1.23 -12.27
C GLU A 198 9.70 1.55 -13.58
N LEU A 199 8.92 0.61 -14.07
CA LEU A 199 8.14 0.73 -15.31
C LEU A 199 6.67 0.47 -15.03
N GLU A 200 5.81 1.34 -15.53
CA GLU A 200 4.36 1.19 -15.41
C GLU A 200 3.69 1.49 -16.75
N ASN A 201 2.84 0.58 -17.21
CA ASN A 201 2.19 0.64 -18.52
C ASN A 201 3.19 0.84 -19.68
N CYS A 202 4.37 0.24 -19.57
CA CYS A 202 5.44 0.28 -20.56
C CYS A 202 5.99 -1.13 -20.77
N GLY A 203 6.28 -1.49 -22.03
CA GLY A 203 7.03 -2.68 -22.37
C GLY A 203 8.54 -2.44 -22.33
N ILE A 204 9.31 -3.47 -22.00
CA ILE A 204 10.76 -3.51 -22.11
C ILE A 204 11.19 -4.82 -22.73
N SER A 205 12.21 -4.80 -23.60
CA SER A 205 12.85 -6.04 -24.03
C SER A 205 13.64 -6.63 -22.86
N TRP A 206 13.42 -7.91 -22.55
CA TRP A 206 14.13 -8.59 -21.44
C TRP A 206 15.63 -8.80 -21.74
N ASN A 207 16.07 -8.59 -23.00
CA ASN A 207 17.47 -8.53 -23.39
C ASN A 207 18.07 -7.11 -23.28
N SER A 208 17.35 -6.16 -22.70
CA SER A 208 17.81 -4.77 -22.58
C SER A 208 19.00 -4.64 -21.62
N LEU A 209 19.99 -3.82 -21.99
CA LEU A 209 21.13 -3.49 -21.13
C LEU A 209 20.72 -2.74 -19.85
N LEU A 210 19.53 -2.12 -19.83
CA LEU A 210 18.98 -1.45 -18.64
C LEU A 210 18.67 -2.41 -17.49
N LEU A 211 18.52 -3.70 -17.75
CA LEU A 211 18.25 -4.72 -16.74
C LEU A 211 19.51 -5.19 -16.00
N LYS A 212 20.70 -4.90 -16.55
CA LYS A 212 21.95 -5.37 -15.95
C LYS A 212 22.32 -4.59 -14.69
N GLY A 213 22.71 -5.33 -13.65
CA GLY A 213 23.20 -4.74 -12.38
C GLY A 213 22.15 -4.07 -11.51
N LEU A 214 20.86 -4.30 -11.76
CA LEU A 214 19.77 -3.76 -10.95
C LEU A 214 19.76 -4.38 -9.56
N ARG A 215 19.43 -3.54 -8.55
CA ARG A 215 19.04 -3.93 -7.20
C ARG A 215 17.54 -3.94 -7.02
N THR A 216 16.84 -3.04 -7.72
CA THR A 216 15.38 -2.95 -7.69
C THR A 216 14.82 -2.94 -9.09
N LEU A 217 13.93 -3.89 -9.37
CA LEU A 217 13.15 -3.96 -10.61
C LEU A 217 11.67 -4.00 -10.28
N LYS A 218 10.93 -3.01 -10.77
CA LYS A 218 9.46 -2.96 -10.67
C LYS A 218 8.85 -2.79 -12.05
N ILE A 219 8.05 -3.76 -12.48
CA ILE A 219 7.31 -3.71 -13.74
C ILE A 219 5.84 -3.94 -13.42
N ARG A 220 5.01 -2.93 -13.79
CA ARG A 220 3.57 -2.94 -13.55
C ARG A 220 2.81 -2.83 -14.87
N LYS A 221 1.87 -3.73 -15.07
CA LYS A 221 0.90 -3.71 -16.18
C LYS A 221 1.56 -3.43 -17.54
N PRO A 222 2.60 -4.16 -17.94
CA PRO A 222 3.13 -4.06 -19.29
C PRO A 222 2.04 -4.52 -20.27
N TYR A 223 2.16 -4.14 -21.52
CA TYR A 223 1.27 -4.66 -22.55
C TYR A 223 1.46 -6.17 -22.72
N ALA A 224 0.37 -6.88 -23.02
CA ALA A 224 0.39 -8.34 -23.13
C ALA A 224 1.47 -8.84 -24.12
N GLU A 225 1.63 -8.15 -25.26
CA GLU A 225 2.65 -8.46 -26.28
C GLU A 225 4.09 -8.17 -25.83
N SER A 226 4.27 -7.40 -24.73
CA SER A 226 5.58 -7.11 -24.14
C SER A 226 5.95 -8.10 -23.03
N ARG A 227 5.10 -9.10 -22.76
CA ARG A 227 5.42 -10.14 -21.80
C ARG A 227 6.54 -11.03 -22.35
N PRO A 228 7.49 -11.47 -21.50
CA PRO A 228 8.60 -12.30 -21.95
C PRO A 228 8.17 -13.71 -22.31
N ASN A 229 8.96 -14.40 -23.12
CA ASN A 229 9.00 -15.85 -23.04
C ASN A 229 9.80 -16.28 -21.79
N LEU A 230 9.61 -17.53 -21.37
CA LEU A 230 10.23 -18.05 -20.14
C LEU A 230 11.76 -18.00 -20.21
N GLU A 231 12.36 -18.32 -21.34
CA GLU A 231 13.82 -18.40 -21.47
C GLU A 231 14.48 -17.03 -21.37
N ASP A 232 13.96 -16.02 -22.09
CA ASP A 232 14.48 -14.64 -22.02
C ASP A 232 14.31 -14.07 -20.61
N TRP A 233 13.20 -14.37 -19.93
CA TRP A 233 12.95 -13.95 -18.57
C TRP A 233 13.97 -14.54 -17.59
N LEU A 234 14.21 -15.86 -17.66
CA LEU A 234 15.19 -16.53 -16.81
C LEU A 234 16.62 -16.06 -17.11
N ASN A 235 16.96 -15.82 -18.37
CA ASN A 235 18.27 -15.30 -18.76
C ASN A 235 18.48 -13.90 -18.20
N ALA A 236 17.49 -13.01 -18.31
CA ALA A 236 17.56 -11.66 -17.76
C ALA A 236 17.73 -11.68 -16.23
N LEU A 237 16.98 -12.50 -15.51
CA LEU A 237 17.11 -12.63 -14.05
C LEU A 237 18.48 -13.18 -13.63
N ASN A 238 19.03 -14.11 -14.39
CA ASN A 238 20.36 -14.65 -14.13
C ASN A 238 21.48 -13.60 -14.29
N GLU A 239 21.26 -12.55 -15.10
CA GLU A 239 22.16 -11.40 -15.25
C GLU A 239 22.01 -10.36 -14.11
N MET A 240 21.11 -10.60 -13.14
CA MET A 240 20.83 -9.70 -12.02
C MET A 240 21.07 -10.34 -10.64
N PRO A 241 22.26 -10.88 -10.34
CA PRO A 241 22.53 -11.60 -9.08
C PRO A 241 22.46 -10.71 -7.83
N GLN A 242 22.55 -9.38 -8.00
CA GLN A 242 22.44 -8.39 -6.92
C GLN A 242 21.04 -7.86 -6.70
N LEU A 243 20.02 -8.45 -7.35
CA LEU A 243 18.64 -8.02 -7.24
C LEU A 243 18.13 -8.24 -5.80
N GLU A 244 17.73 -7.18 -5.14
CA GLU A 244 17.23 -7.14 -3.75
C GLU A 244 15.69 -7.07 -3.71
N THR A 245 15.09 -6.37 -4.68
CA THR A 245 13.64 -6.18 -4.77
C THR A 245 13.16 -6.45 -6.19
N LEU A 246 12.20 -7.38 -6.32
CA LEU A 246 11.51 -7.70 -7.57
C LEU A 246 10.02 -7.51 -7.39
N PHE A 247 9.41 -6.67 -8.20
CA PHE A 247 7.97 -6.41 -8.24
C PHE A 247 7.47 -6.62 -9.66
N LEU A 248 6.63 -7.63 -9.87
CA LEU A 248 6.06 -7.97 -11.16
C LEU A 248 4.54 -8.01 -11.09
N GLN A 249 3.88 -7.09 -11.79
CA GLN A 249 2.43 -7.10 -11.94
C GLN A 249 2.09 -7.29 -13.42
N TYR A 250 1.54 -8.46 -13.77
CA TYR A 250 1.28 -8.93 -15.15
C TYR A 250 2.52 -8.89 -16.06
N ALA A 251 3.71 -9.00 -15.46
CA ALA A 251 5.00 -8.92 -16.15
C ALA A 251 5.77 -10.25 -16.12
N THR A 252 5.11 -11.32 -15.75
CA THR A 252 5.60 -12.70 -15.75
C THR A 252 5.55 -13.30 -17.15
N PRO A 253 6.36 -14.34 -17.46
CA PRO A 253 6.18 -15.11 -18.69
C PRO A 253 4.80 -15.75 -18.73
N LEU A 254 4.25 -15.89 -19.94
CA LEU A 254 3.00 -16.60 -20.15
C LEU A 254 3.21 -18.11 -19.87
N ALA A 255 2.32 -18.70 -19.10
CA ALA A 255 2.37 -20.14 -18.85
C ALA A 255 2.10 -20.91 -20.16
N PRO A 256 2.99 -21.82 -20.59
CA PRO A 256 2.69 -22.73 -21.67
C PRO A 256 1.65 -23.76 -21.19
N GLU A 257 0.92 -24.38 -22.12
CA GLU A 257 -0.09 -25.42 -21.79
C GLU A 257 0.44 -26.54 -20.88
N ARG A 258 1.75 -26.73 -20.81
CA ARG A 258 2.41 -27.70 -19.89
C ARG A 258 3.66 -27.08 -19.27
N ILE A 259 3.65 -26.91 -17.97
CA ILE A 259 4.82 -26.48 -17.19
C ILE A 259 5.86 -27.60 -17.19
N ARG A 260 6.96 -27.41 -17.92
CA ARG A 260 8.14 -28.29 -17.83
C ARG A 260 9.22 -27.55 -17.04
N ALA A 261 9.46 -27.96 -15.80
CA ALA A 261 10.53 -27.41 -14.98
C ALA A 261 11.89 -27.90 -15.53
N SER A 262 12.51 -27.11 -16.41
CA SER A 262 13.79 -27.48 -17.04
C SER A 262 15.00 -26.74 -16.44
N ARG A 263 14.81 -25.54 -15.91
CA ARG A 263 15.89 -24.70 -15.38
C ARG A 263 15.37 -23.81 -14.25
N ALA A 264 16.13 -23.72 -13.16
CA ALA A 264 15.85 -22.77 -12.08
C ALA A 264 16.96 -21.70 -12.01
N VAL A 265 16.58 -20.46 -11.69
CA VAL A 265 17.49 -19.35 -11.46
C VAL A 265 17.54 -19.04 -9.97
N THR A 266 18.75 -18.92 -9.43
CA THR A 266 18.96 -18.53 -8.04
C THR A 266 19.18 -17.03 -7.95
N LEU A 267 18.40 -16.35 -7.12
CA LEU A 267 18.55 -14.93 -6.81
C LEU A 267 19.01 -14.78 -5.35
N PRO A 268 20.33 -14.81 -5.11
CA PRO A 268 20.88 -14.95 -3.77
C PRO A 268 20.68 -13.71 -2.89
N SER A 269 20.48 -12.54 -3.49
CA SER A 269 20.31 -11.26 -2.78
C SER A 269 18.85 -10.82 -2.68
N LEU A 270 17.88 -11.56 -3.28
CA LEU A 270 16.48 -11.15 -3.33
C LEU A 270 15.84 -11.29 -1.95
N THR A 271 15.55 -10.15 -1.33
CA THR A 271 14.90 -10.07 -0.02
C THR A 271 13.41 -9.77 -0.11
N ARG A 272 12.96 -9.12 -1.19
CA ARG A 272 11.55 -8.73 -1.39
C ARG A 272 11.05 -9.16 -2.76
N PHE A 273 10.03 -9.99 -2.78
CA PHE A 273 9.39 -10.43 -4.00
C PHE A 273 7.88 -10.21 -3.95
N HIS A 274 7.39 -9.44 -4.92
CA HIS A 274 5.96 -9.29 -5.18
C HIS A 274 5.65 -9.77 -6.60
N ILE A 275 4.66 -10.63 -6.72
CA ILE A 275 4.16 -11.12 -7.99
C ILE A 275 2.64 -11.03 -8.02
N SER A 276 2.09 -10.47 -9.10
CA SER A 276 0.65 -10.36 -9.34
C SER A 276 0.37 -10.71 -10.80
N ALA A 277 -0.34 -11.82 -11.04
CA ALA A 277 -0.69 -12.32 -12.37
C ALA A 277 -1.76 -13.43 -12.24
N SER A 278 -2.06 -14.14 -13.35
CA SER A 278 -2.86 -15.36 -13.27
C SER A 278 -2.20 -16.40 -12.35
N ALA A 279 -2.99 -17.25 -11.72
CA ALA A 279 -2.46 -18.30 -10.82
C ALA A 279 -1.42 -19.19 -11.52
N GLU A 280 -1.67 -19.56 -12.76
CA GLU A 280 -0.75 -20.37 -13.57
C GLU A 280 0.59 -19.65 -13.83
N ASP A 281 0.53 -18.37 -14.18
CA ASP A 281 1.73 -17.55 -14.42
C ASP A 281 2.54 -17.35 -13.12
N CYS A 282 1.86 -17.15 -11.99
CA CYS A 282 2.50 -17.09 -10.67
C CYS A 282 3.19 -18.42 -10.33
N ALA A 283 2.51 -19.56 -10.57
CA ALA A 283 3.07 -20.88 -10.35
C ALA A 283 4.30 -21.13 -11.23
N LEU A 284 4.21 -20.80 -12.52
CA LEU A 284 5.33 -20.90 -13.47
C LEU A 284 6.54 -20.11 -12.98
N ALA A 285 6.36 -18.84 -12.62
CA ALA A 285 7.44 -17.99 -12.16
C ALA A 285 8.08 -18.51 -10.87
N LEU A 286 7.27 -18.88 -9.86
CA LEU A 286 7.73 -19.40 -8.58
C LEU A 286 8.41 -20.77 -8.70
N ALA A 287 7.99 -21.62 -9.66
CA ALA A 287 8.60 -22.91 -9.91
C ALA A 287 10.07 -22.82 -10.36
N HIS A 288 10.40 -21.76 -11.10
CA HIS A 288 11.72 -21.56 -11.71
C HIS A 288 12.65 -20.64 -10.90
N LEU A 289 12.24 -20.21 -9.71
CA LEU A 289 13.04 -19.34 -8.85
C LEU A 289 13.48 -20.05 -7.56
N VAL A 290 14.75 -19.84 -7.18
CA VAL A 290 15.33 -20.24 -5.89
C VAL A 290 15.74 -18.96 -5.15
N LEU A 291 15.10 -18.69 -4.01
CA LEU A 291 15.11 -17.41 -3.31
C LEU A 291 15.63 -17.57 -1.86
N PRO A 292 16.94 -17.88 -1.65
CA PRO A 292 17.45 -18.25 -0.34
C PRO A 292 17.44 -17.11 0.70
N ALA A 293 17.49 -15.85 0.25
CA ALA A 293 17.50 -14.68 1.13
C ALA A 293 16.13 -14.01 1.29
N LEU A 294 15.05 -14.67 0.87
CA LEU A 294 13.73 -14.06 0.84
C LEU A 294 13.21 -13.79 2.25
N ILE A 295 12.92 -12.51 2.52
CA ILE A 295 12.32 -12.04 3.77
C ILE A 295 10.84 -11.71 3.58
N TRP A 296 10.45 -11.18 2.43
CA TRP A 296 9.14 -10.65 2.15
C TRP A 296 8.59 -11.22 0.85
N LEU A 297 7.49 -11.96 0.93
CA LEU A 297 6.82 -12.56 -0.21
C LEU A 297 5.36 -12.10 -0.29
N HIS A 298 5.00 -11.46 -1.39
CA HIS A 298 3.62 -11.16 -1.73
C HIS A 298 3.25 -11.81 -3.05
N VAL A 299 2.17 -12.57 -3.05
CA VAL A 299 1.61 -13.24 -4.22
C VAL A 299 0.14 -12.86 -4.34
N ASP A 300 -0.21 -12.14 -5.39
CA ASP A 300 -1.58 -11.81 -5.75
C ASP A 300 -1.94 -12.60 -7.01
N ALA A 301 -2.68 -13.70 -6.85
CA ALA A 301 -3.04 -14.59 -7.94
C ALA A 301 -4.46 -14.32 -8.43
N GLU A 302 -4.64 -14.14 -9.73
CA GLU A 302 -5.96 -14.13 -10.36
C GLU A 302 -6.30 -15.54 -10.85
N SER A 303 -7.52 -16.00 -10.58
CA SER A 303 -7.92 -17.35 -10.96
C SER A 303 -9.39 -17.42 -11.31
N HIS A 304 -9.71 -18.33 -12.23
CA HIS A 304 -11.08 -18.67 -12.61
C HIS A 304 -11.59 -19.94 -11.92
N GLY A 305 -10.72 -20.66 -11.21
CA GLY A 305 -11.07 -21.91 -10.53
C GLY A 305 -10.09 -22.29 -9.42
N VAL A 306 -10.58 -23.11 -8.48
CA VAL A 306 -9.79 -23.58 -7.32
C VAL A 306 -8.57 -24.39 -7.74
N GLU A 307 -8.71 -25.17 -8.82
CA GLU A 307 -7.64 -26.05 -9.32
C GLU A 307 -6.40 -25.25 -9.74
N GLU A 308 -6.58 -24.08 -10.37
CA GLU A 308 -5.48 -23.20 -10.77
C GLU A 308 -4.70 -22.68 -9.55
N VAL A 309 -5.41 -22.34 -8.47
CA VAL A 309 -4.80 -21.85 -7.23
C VAL A 309 -3.95 -22.94 -6.58
N HIS A 310 -4.38 -24.20 -6.63
CA HIS A 310 -3.61 -25.32 -6.09
C HIS A 310 -2.24 -25.48 -6.77
N LEU A 311 -2.05 -24.98 -8.01
CA LEU A 311 -0.75 -24.98 -8.68
C LEU A 311 0.26 -24.04 -8.00
N VAL A 312 -0.20 -22.94 -7.41
CA VAL A 312 0.67 -21.90 -6.78
C VAL A 312 1.08 -22.29 -5.36
N ILE A 313 0.16 -22.86 -4.60
CA ILE A 313 0.29 -23.09 -3.16
C ILE A 313 1.58 -23.82 -2.76
N PRO A 314 2.03 -24.91 -3.42
CA PRO A 314 3.25 -25.62 -3.06
C PRO A 314 4.51 -24.76 -3.16
N TYR A 315 4.57 -23.87 -4.15
CA TYR A 315 5.71 -22.98 -4.35
C TYR A 315 5.73 -21.83 -3.35
N VAL A 316 4.56 -21.35 -2.94
CA VAL A 316 4.40 -20.38 -1.86
C VAL A 316 4.89 -20.98 -0.55
N GLY A 317 4.41 -22.15 -0.17
CA GLY A 317 4.81 -22.85 1.05
C GLY A 317 6.32 -23.07 1.13
N ARG A 318 6.95 -23.54 0.05
CA ARG A 318 8.40 -23.75 -0.03
C ARG A 318 9.19 -22.46 0.27
N ASN A 319 8.78 -21.32 -0.29
CA ASN A 319 9.49 -20.05 -0.13
C ASN A 319 9.27 -19.44 1.25
N VAL A 320 8.10 -19.60 1.86
CA VAL A 320 7.82 -19.12 3.22
C VAL A 320 8.59 -19.90 4.27
N LEU A 321 8.72 -21.23 4.10
CA LEU A 321 9.44 -22.12 5.02
C LEU A 321 10.96 -21.83 5.08
N GLN A 322 11.56 -21.25 4.04
CA GLN A 322 12.99 -20.92 4.01
C GLN A 322 13.34 -19.68 4.85
N GLY A 323 12.35 -18.94 5.35
CA GLY A 323 12.60 -17.73 6.13
C GLY A 323 13.12 -18.02 7.54
N THR A 324 14.04 -17.18 8.03
CA THR A 324 14.75 -17.33 9.32
C THR A 324 13.93 -16.89 10.52
N GLU A 325 13.01 -15.94 10.37
CA GLU A 325 12.19 -15.41 11.46
C GLU A 325 10.83 -16.09 11.51
N PRO A 326 10.34 -16.49 12.70
CA PRO A 326 9.04 -17.12 12.85
C PRO A 326 7.90 -16.12 12.59
N LEU A 327 6.81 -16.61 12.00
CA LEU A 327 5.55 -15.87 11.91
C LEU A 327 4.91 -15.82 13.31
N ARG A 328 4.45 -14.63 13.74
CA ARG A 328 3.84 -14.40 15.05
C ARG A 328 2.36 -14.07 14.99
N SER A 329 1.95 -13.36 13.93
CA SER A 329 0.54 -13.01 13.72
C SER A 329 0.10 -13.47 12.34
N ILE A 330 -1.17 -13.86 12.23
CA ILE A 330 -1.79 -14.25 10.97
C ILE A 330 -3.19 -13.65 10.87
N LEU A 331 -3.52 -13.17 9.67
CA LEU A 331 -4.84 -12.71 9.29
C LEU A 331 -5.34 -13.59 8.15
N ILE A 332 -6.58 -14.03 8.25
CA ILE A 332 -7.32 -14.78 7.24
C ILE A 332 -8.56 -13.96 6.91
N SER A 333 -8.74 -13.63 5.65
CA SER A 333 -9.88 -12.84 5.17
C SER A 333 -10.47 -13.48 3.92
N GLY A 334 -11.78 -13.64 3.88
CA GLY A 334 -12.55 -14.09 2.72
C GLY A 334 -13.60 -13.04 2.37
N GLU A 335 -13.72 -12.72 1.09
CA GLU A 335 -14.78 -11.90 0.50
C GLU A 335 -15.35 -12.65 -0.70
N ASP A 336 -16.46 -12.22 -1.27
CA ASP A 336 -17.15 -12.93 -2.36
C ASP A 336 -16.26 -13.21 -3.57
N THR A 337 -15.28 -12.35 -3.83
CA THR A 337 -14.36 -12.45 -4.97
C THR A 337 -12.90 -12.55 -4.58
N ARG A 338 -12.57 -12.59 -3.27
CA ARG A 338 -11.19 -12.56 -2.78
C ARG A 338 -10.98 -13.40 -1.54
N ALA A 339 -9.94 -14.22 -1.56
CA ALA A 339 -9.41 -14.90 -0.39
C ALA A 339 -7.99 -14.38 -0.10
N GLU A 340 -7.67 -14.12 1.16
CA GLU A 340 -6.40 -13.52 1.55
C GLU A 340 -5.86 -14.11 2.85
N VAL A 341 -4.57 -14.40 2.88
CA VAL A 341 -3.82 -14.74 4.08
C VAL A 341 -2.61 -13.82 4.20
N VAL A 342 -2.50 -13.14 5.32
CA VAL A 342 -1.40 -12.22 5.61
C VAL A 342 -0.73 -12.62 6.91
N ALA A 343 0.59 -12.59 6.97
CA ALA A 343 1.30 -12.96 8.19
C ALA A 343 2.51 -12.06 8.47
N TRP A 344 2.77 -11.82 9.76
CA TRP A 344 3.80 -10.93 10.26
C TRP A 344 4.71 -11.66 11.26
N THR A 345 5.91 -11.13 11.43
CA THR A 345 6.87 -11.57 12.47
C THR A 345 6.65 -10.89 13.82
N MET A 346 5.79 -9.88 13.88
CA MET A 346 5.41 -9.18 15.12
C MET A 346 4.15 -9.80 15.74
N PRO A 347 4.07 -9.96 17.10
CA PRO A 347 2.91 -10.56 17.73
C PRO A 347 1.65 -9.68 17.70
N ASP A 348 1.81 -8.36 17.76
CA ASP A 348 0.73 -7.39 17.81
C ASP A 348 0.68 -6.56 16.53
N ALA A 349 0.42 -7.20 15.40
CA ALA A 349 -0.06 -6.45 14.25
C ALA A 349 -1.50 -6.02 14.57
N ASP A 350 -1.64 -4.90 15.27
CA ASP A 350 -2.93 -4.27 15.58
C ASP A 350 -3.50 -3.70 14.27
N VAL A 351 -3.92 -4.64 13.41
CA VAL A 351 -4.58 -4.33 12.16
C VAL A 351 -5.97 -3.88 12.53
N ASN A 352 -6.16 -2.57 12.58
CA ASN A 352 -7.48 -2.01 12.82
C ASN A 352 -8.40 -2.35 11.64
N VAL A 353 -9.20 -3.40 11.81
CA VAL A 353 -10.05 -4.06 10.82
C VAL A 353 -11.06 -3.12 10.15
N ARG A 354 -11.31 -1.95 10.76
CA ARG A 354 -12.33 -1.00 10.30
C ARG A 354 -11.87 -0.01 9.23
N ASP A 355 -10.56 0.13 9.04
CA ASP A 355 -10.01 1.10 8.11
C ASP A 355 -9.25 0.41 6.97
N PRO A 356 -9.78 0.44 5.73
CA PRO A 356 -9.12 -0.12 4.55
C PRO A 356 -7.71 0.42 4.32
N ASP A 357 -7.45 1.69 4.65
CA ASP A 357 -6.14 2.32 4.49
C ASP A 357 -5.13 1.78 5.52
N THR A 358 -5.60 1.47 6.72
CA THR A 358 -4.78 0.80 7.75
C THR A 358 -4.44 -0.63 7.36
N LEU A 359 -5.39 -1.37 6.76
CA LEU A 359 -5.15 -2.71 6.21
C LEU A 359 -4.10 -2.68 5.09
N LEU A 360 -4.20 -1.73 4.16
CA LEU A 360 -3.23 -1.57 3.07
C LEU A 360 -1.83 -1.23 3.61
N SER A 361 -1.73 -0.37 4.62
CA SER A 361 -0.45 -0.01 5.23
C SER A 361 0.14 -1.16 6.07
N ALA A 362 -0.69 -1.87 6.83
CA ALA A 362 -0.27 -3.03 7.61
C ALA A 362 0.15 -4.21 6.71
N SER A 363 -0.58 -4.47 5.62
CA SER A 363 -0.17 -5.51 4.67
C SER A 363 1.13 -5.16 3.94
N ALA A 364 1.46 -3.87 3.77
CA ALA A 364 2.76 -3.46 3.23
C ALA A 364 3.95 -3.81 4.15
N SER A 365 3.74 -3.94 5.46
CA SER A 365 4.73 -4.38 6.45
C SER A 365 4.73 -5.90 6.69
N ALA A 366 3.75 -6.63 6.15
CA ALA A 366 3.63 -8.07 6.31
C ALA A 366 4.81 -8.80 5.65
N ARG A 367 5.33 -9.80 6.35
CA ARG A 367 6.37 -10.68 5.79
C ARG A 367 5.83 -11.55 4.65
N PHE A 368 4.62 -12.04 4.83
CA PHE A 368 3.96 -12.92 3.87
C PHE A 368 2.56 -12.40 3.57
N ARG A 369 2.20 -12.40 2.29
CA ARG A 369 0.85 -12.16 1.82
C ARG A 369 0.56 -13.06 0.63
N PHE A 370 -0.53 -13.76 0.71
CA PHE A 370 -1.10 -14.50 -0.40
C PHE A 370 -2.55 -14.07 -0.57
N SER A 371 -2.88 -13.51 -1.71
CA SER A 371 -4.24 -13.19 -2.07
C SER A 371 -4.63 -13.85 -3.39
N VAL A 372 -5.86 -14.27 -3.45
CA VAL A 372 -6.47 -14.80 -4.66
C VAL A 372 -7.72 -14.00 -4.96
N THR A 373 -7.83 -13.54 -6.21
CA THR A 373 -9.02 -12.86 -6.72
C THR A 373 -9.61 -13.67 -7.87
N GLY A 374 -10.93 -13.82 -7.89
CA GLY A 374 -11.62 -14.58 -8.93
C GLY A 374 -13.05 -14.12 -9.11
N PHE A 375 -13.58 -14.33 -10.31
CA PHE A 375 -14.96 -14.01 -10.63
C PHE A 375 -15.85 -15.25 -10.44
N ASN A 376 -16.98 -15.12 -9.75
CA ASN A 376 -18.00 -16.17 -9.56
C ASN A 376 -17.54 -17.43 -8.80
N TRP A 377 -16.79 -17.26 -7.72
CA TRP A 377 -16.43 -18.41 -6.89
C TRP A 377 -17.60 -18.87 -6.02
N PRO A 378 -17.91 -20.17 -5.99
CA PRO A 378 -18.81 -20.72 -4.99
C PRO A 378 -18.22 -20.47 -3.61
N ARG A 379 -19.04 -20.05 -2.62
CA ARG A 379 -18.60 -19.80 -1.23
C ARG A 379 -17.78 -20.94 -0.59
N LEU A 380 -17.90 -22.17 -1.11
CA LEU A 380 -17.15 -23.35 -0.66
C LEU A 380 -15.71 -23.42 -1.21
N ALA A 381 -15.38 -22.65 -2.26
CA ALA A 381 -14.04 -22.67 -2.85
C ALA A 381 -12.99 -22.06 -1.91
N ASP A 382 -13.35 -21.03 -1.15
CA ASP A 382 -12.45 -20.37 -0.20
C ASP A 382 -11.93 -21.34 0.87
N THR A 383 -12.79 -22.26 1.34
CA THR A 383 -12.41 -23.24 2.37
C THR A 383 -11.31 -24.18 1.91
N ALA A 384 -11.33 -24.66 0.67
CA ALA A 384 -10.31 -25.54 0.12
C ALA A 384 -8.96 -24.86 -0.07
N ILE A 385 -8.97 -23.58 -0.48
CA ILE A 385 -7.77 -22.77 -0.63
C ILE A 385 -7.12 -22.50 0.72
N PHE A 386 -7.90 -22.06 1.70
CA PHE A 386 -7.39 -21.82 3.06
C PHE A 386 -6.85 -23.11 3.67
N ASP A 387 -7.54 -24.23 3.53
CA ASP A 387 -7.09 -25.52 4.04
C ASP A 387 -5.74 -25.91 3.45
N SER A 388 -5.60 -25.85 2.13
CA SER A 388 -4.36 -26.21 1.44
C SER A 388 -3.21 -25.26 1.82
N LEU A 389 -3.45 -23.95 1.85
CA LEU A 389 -2.42 -22.97 2.16
C LEU A 389 -1.99 -23.03 3.63
N LEU A 390 -2.96 -23.04 4.56
CA LEU A 390 -2.68 -23.10 5.99
C LEU A 390 -1.97 -24.39 6.41
N THR A 391 -2.19 -25.48 5.67
CA THR A 391 -1.46 -26.74 5.90
C THR A 391 0.04 -26.59 5.62
N LEU A 392 0.45 -25.74 4.70
CA LEU A 392 1.85 -25.56 4.33
C LEU A 392 2.57 -24.45 5.13
N LEU A 393 1.86 -23.56 5.81
CA LEU A 393 2.48 -22.48 6.55
C LEU A 393 3.05 -22.96 7.90
N PRO A 394 4.18 -22.39 8.39
CA PRO A 394 4.75 -22.70 9.70
C PRO A 394 3.98 -21.95 10.80
N LEU A 395 2.90 -22.55 11.30
CA LEU A 395 1.96 -21.91 12.25
C LEU A 395 2.34 -22.08 13.73
N ASN A 396 3.35 -22.88 14.05
CA ASN A 396 3.69 -23.25 15.44
C ASN A 396 4.08 -22.08 16.35
N SER A 397 4.46 -20.96 15.78
CA SER A 397 4.90 -19.76 16.52
C SER A 397 3.87 -18.62 16.49
N ILE A 398 2.68 -18.86 15.95
CA ILE A 398 1.61 -17.87 15.90
C ILE A 398 1.04 -17.65 17.29
N SER A 399 1.08 -16.39 17.75
CA SER A 399 0.47 -15.94 19.01
C SER A 399 -0.83 -15.17 18.80
N THR A 400 -1.03 -14.58 17.62
CA THR A 400 -2.24 -13.81 17.30
C THR A 400 -2.86 -14.28 15.98
N LEU A 401 -4.16 -14.57 16.02
CA LEU A 401 -4.95 -14.97 14.85
C LEU A 401 -6.11 -13.99 14.67
N THR A 402 -6.30 -13.51 13.45
CA THR A 402 -7.44 -12.68 13.05
C THR A 402 -8.18 -13.33 11.89
N ALA A 403 -9.48 -13.61 12.05
CA ALA A 403 -10.35 -14.07 10.98
C ALA A 403 -11.40 -12.99 10.69
N GLN A 404 -11.39 -12.47 9.47
CA GLN A 404 -12.17 -11.30 9.05
C GLN A 404 -13.21 -11.64 8.00
N ASN A 405 -14.13 -10.68 7.78
CA ASN A 405 -15.12 -10.68 6.71
C ASN A 405 -15.89 -12.00 6.63
N HIS A 406 -16.18 -12.47 5.43
CA HIS A 406 -16.92 -13.70 5.16
C HIS A 406 -16.09 -14.98 5.29
N THR A 407 -15.00 -14.97 6.07
CA THR A 407 -14.15 -16.16 6.26
C THR A 407 -14.96 -17.31 6.87
N GLN A 408 -15.35 -18.26 6.04
CA GLN A 408 -16.12 -19.44 6.43
C GLN A 408 -15.23 -20.69 6.47
N LEU A 409 -14.30 -20.74 7.44
CA LEU A 409 -13.58 -21.98 7.68
C LEU A 409 -14.52 -23.00 8.32
N SER A 410 -14.58 -24.20 7.74
CA SER A 410 -15.40 -25.27 8.32
C SER A 410 -14.87 -25.70 9.69
N LYS A 411 -15.71 -26.36 10.50
CA LYS A 411 -15.29 -26.88 11.82
C LYS A 411 -14.10 -27.85 11.68
N GLU A 412 -14.08 -28.65 10.63
CA GLU A 412 -13.04 -29.64 10.34
C GLU A 412 -11.68 -28.97 10.09
N ILE A 413 -11.67 -27.82 9.38
CA ILE A 413 -10.45 -27.02 9.16
C ILE A 413 -9.95 -26.46 10.50
N TRP A 414 -10.83 -25.91 11.32
CA TRP A 414 -10.45 -25.44 12.67
C TRP A 414 -9.88 -26.54 13.53
N LEU A 415 -10.46 -27.75 13.50
CA LEU A 415 -9.96 -28.92 14.22
C LEU A 415 -8.56 -29.34 13.76
N ARG A 416 -8.24 -29.21 12.47
CA ARG A 416 -6.89 -29.49 11.93
C ARG A 416 -5.89 -28.36 12.24
N LEU A 417 -6.36 -27.11 12.35
CA LEU A 417 -5.49 -25.97 12.62
C LEU A 417 -5.13 -25.87 14.12
N ALA A 418 -6.06 -26.18 15.03
CA ALA A 418 -5.86 -26.01 16.46
C ALA A 418 -4.56 -26.66 17.00
N PRO A 419 -4.20 -27.91 16.63
CA PRO A 419 -2.94 -28.52 17.07
C PRO A 419 -1.69 -27.84 16.53
N ARG A 420 -1.82 -27.06 15.44
CA ARG A 420 -0.72 -26.36 14.78
C ARG A 420 -0.54 -24.93 15.29
N LEU A 421 -1.39 -24.49 16.22
CA LEU A 421 -1.39 -23.18 16.86
C LEU A 421 -1.14 -23.28 18.39
N PRO A 422 -0.09 -24.01 18.85
CA PRO A 422 0.11 -24.28 20.26
C PRO A 422 0.40 -23.03 21.10
N LEU A 423 0.91 -21.96 20.46
CA LEU A 423 1.27 -20.70 21.11
C LEU A 423 0.22 -19.59 20.88
N LEU A 424 -1.00 -19.93 20.42
CA LEU A 424 -2.03 -18.93 20.20
C LEU A 424 -2.55 -18.37 21.53
N GLU A 425 -2.31 -17.09 21.76
CA GLU A 425 -2.72 -16.33 22.94
C GLU A 425 -3.96 -15.48 22.69
N GLN A 426 -4.09 -14.95 21.47
CA GLN A 426 -5.15 -14.03 21.10
C GLN A 426 -5.83 -14.44 19.80
N ALA A 427 -7.17 -14.45 19.82
CA ALA A 427 -7.99 -14.69 18.63
C ALA A 427 -8.97 -13.53 18.43
N ARG A 428 -9.06 -13.03 17.21
CA ARG A 428 -9.99 -11.98 16.80
C ARG A 428 -10.88 -12.50 15.68
N MET A 429 -12.20 -12.52 15.91
CA MET A 429 -13.16 -13.22 15.07
C MET A 429 -14.27 -12.28 14.59
N ALA A 430 -14.45 -12.20 13.27
CA ALA A 430 -15.61 -11.59 12.63
C ALA A 430 -16.84 -12.53 12.65
N PRO A 431 -18.06 -12.03 12.35
CA PRO A 431 -19.32 -12.77 12.58
C PRO A 431 -19.37 -14.17 11.97
N PHE A 432 -18.84 -14.34 10.76
CA PHE A 432 -18.87 -15.63 10.04
C PHE A 432 -17.90 -16.66 10.62
N ALA A 433 -16.74 -16.20 11.12
CA ALA A 433 -15.73 -17.09 11.72
C ALA A 433 -16.11 -17.56 13.13
N VAL A 434 -16.83 -16.74 13.90
CA VAL A 434 -17.17 -16.98 15.34
C VAL A 434 -17.85 -18.33 15.54
N ARG A 435 -18.88 -18.66 14.73
CA ARG A 435 -19.68 -19.87 14.95
C ARG A 435 -18.83 -21.13 14.91
N ARG A 436 -18.10 -21.34 13.83
CA ARG A 436 -17.32 -22.56 13.63
C ARG A 436 -16.11 -22.64 14.57
N PHE A 437 -15.50 -21.51 14.86
CA PHE A 437 -14.42 -21.42 15.84
C PHE A 437 -14.92 -21.77 17.25
N ARG A 438 -16.09 -21.24 17.65
CA ARG A 438 -16.76 -21.59 18.92
C ARG A 438 -17.09 -23.08 18.98
N ASP A 439 -17.68 -23.64 17.89
CA ASP A 439 -18.08 -25.04 17.83
C ASP A 439 -16.87 -25.99 17.97
N MET A 440 -15.71 -25.56 17.45
CA MET A 440 -14.44 -26.27 17.64
C MET A 440 -13.96 -26.20 19.09
N LEU A 441 -14.08 -25.03 19.75
CA LEU A 441 -13.64 -24.86 21.14
C LEU A 441 -14.59 -25.53 22.14
N ALA A 442 -15.87 -25.68 21.82
CA ALA A 442 -16.87 -26.34 22.65
C ALA A 442 -16.83 -27.89 22.57
N GLU A 443 -16.03 -28.42 21.65
CA GLU A 443 -15.93 -29.88 21.50
C GLU A 443 -15.03 -30.48 22.59
N GLU A 444 -15.35 -31.72 23.02
CA GLU A 444 -14.57 -32.44 24.02
C GLU A 444 -13.08 -32.42 23.71
N ALA A 445 -12.26 -32.24 24.74
CA ALA A 445 -10.83 -32.18 24.60
C ALA A 445 -10.29 -33.51 24.04
N PRO A 446 -9.37 -33.48 23.07
CA PRO A 446 -8.70 -34.70 22.61
C PRO A 446 -7.84 -35.29 23.72
N PRO A 447 -7.44 -36.58 23.62
CA PRO A 447 -6.61 -37.25 24.64
C PRO A 447 -5.29 -36.54 24.94
N ASP A 448 -4.78 -35.78 23.98
CA ASP A 448 -3.50 -35.05 24.07
C ASP A 448 -3.59 -33.72 24.82
N GLY A 449 -4.79 -33.34 25.27
CA GLY A 449 -5.01 -32.10 26.05
C GLY A 449 -5.97 -31.12 25.42
N PRO A 450 -6.27 -29.99 26.07
CA PRO A 450 -7.23 -29.01 25.59
C PRO A 450 -6.75 -28.31 24.33
N ARG A 451 -7.71 -27.94 23.47
CA ARG A 451 -7.42 -27.18 22.25
C ARG A 451 -7.05 -25.75 22.57
N LEU A 452 -6.03 -25.21 21.88
CA LEU A 452 -5.53 -23.85 22.06
C LEU A 452 -5.30 -23.52 23.56
N PRO A 453 -4.37 -24.21 24.23
CA PRO A 453 -4.23 -24.13 25.68
C PRO A 453 -3.79 -22.74 26.19
N LEU A 454 -3.12 -21.95 25.36
CA LEU A 454 -2.63 -20.61 25.71
C LEU A 454 -3.58 -19.48 25.28
N LEU A 455 -4.75 -19.80 24.71
CA LEU A 455 -5.71 -18.79 24.31
C LEU A 455 -6.35 -18.12 25.53
N THR A 456 -5.90 -16.88 25.83
CA THR A 456 -6.35 -16.08 26.97
C THR A 456 -7.28 -14.94 26.56
N LYS A 457 -7.17 -14.43 25.31
CA LYS A 457 -7.98 -13.31 24.83
C LYS A 457 -8.77 -13.68 23.58
N LEU A 458 -10.09 -13.43 23.61
CA LEU A 458 -10.98 -13.53 22.46
C LEU A 458 -11.64 -12.18 22.20
N THR A 459 -11.42 -11.63 21.02
CA THR A 459 -12.05 -10.39 20.55
C THR A 459 -13.12 -10.74 19.49
N LEU A 460 -14.36 -10.32 19.71
CA LEU A 460 -15.43 -10.42 18.71
C LEU A 460 -15.61 -9.06 18.03
N VAL A 461 -15.73 -9.06 16.71
CA VAL A 461 -15.84 -7.84 15.91
C VAL A 461 -17.15 -7.87 15.13
N GLU A 462 -17.96 -6.81 15.27
CA GLU A 462 -19.22 -6.62 14.52
C GLU A 462 -20.27 -7.74 14.74
N VAL A 463 -20.15 -8.46 15.83
CA VAL A 463 -21.10 -9.52 16.20
C VAL A 463 -22.29 -8.94 16.95
N THR A 464 -23.52 -9.23 16.48
CA THR A 464 -24.73 -8.96 17.23
C THR A 464 -25.00 -10.12 18.21
N LEU A 465 -24.91 -9.85 19.50
CA LEU A 465 -25.11 -10.84 20.57
C LEU A 465 -26.60 -10.92 20.94
N ASN A 466 -27.36 -11.74 20.23
CA ASN A 466 -28.71 -12.12 20.61
C ASN A 466 -28.68 -13.19 21.73
N PRO A 467 -29.81 -13.47 22.43
CA PRO A 467 -29.83 -14.44 23.53
C PRO A 467 -29.24 -15.80 23.19
N LEU A 468 -29.60 -16.35 22.03
CA LEU A 468 -29.12 -17.68 21.61
C LEU A 468 -27.58 -17.70 21.43
N ARG A 469 -27.03 -16.66 20.80
CA ARG A 469 -25.56 -16.53 20.62
C ARG A 469 -24.84 -16.39 21.96
N VAL A 470 -25.42 -15.65 22.90
CA VAL A 470 -24.89 -15.51 24.26
C VAL A 470 -24.86 -16.85 24.98
N PHE A 471 -25.94 -17.65 24.93
CA PHE A 471 -25.97 -18.98 25.52
C PHE A 471 -24.89 -19.90 24.94
N HIS A 472 -24.77 -19.98 23.63
CA HIS A 472 -23.76 -20.80 23.00
C HIS A 472 -22.34 -20.32 23.31
N LEU A 473 -22.10 -19.00 23.41
CA LEU A 473 -20.79 -18.45 23.81
C LEU A 473 -20.49 -18.80 25.27
N ARG A 474 -21.50 -18.68 26.14
CA ARG A 474 -21.41 -19.06 27.56
C ARG A 474 -21.05 -20.53 27.73
N ASP A 475 -21.73 -21.44 27.00
CA ASP A 475 -21.48 -22.87 27.09
C ASP A 475 -20.04 -23.22 26.67
N MET A 476 -19.54 -22.61 25.60
CA MET A 476 -18.14 -22.75 25.20
C MET A 476 -17.16 -22.24 26.26
N LEU A 477 -17.46 -21.11 26.92
CA LEU A 477 -16.63 -20.56 27.98
C LEU A 477 -16.59 -21.46 29.21
N ILE A 478 -17.75 -22.03 29.61
CA ILE A 478 -17.85 -22.99 30.69
C ILE A 478 -17.03 -24.24 30.36
N GLU A 479 -17.12 -24.76 29.14
CA GLU A 479 -16.37 -25.95 28.73
C GLU A 479 -14.85 -25.69 28.82
N ARG A 480 -14.36 -24.53 28.44
CA ARG A 480 -12.95 -24.15 28.60
C ARG A 480 -12.52 -24.07 30.05
N VAL A 481 -13.38 -23.59 30.96
CA VAL A 481 -13.12 -23.61 32.42
C VAL A 481 -13.01 -25.06 32.92
N ASN A 482 -13.92 -25.94 32.48
CA ASN A 482 -13.92 -27.37 32.83
C ASN A 482 -12.64 -28.08 32.36
N GLN A 483 -12.14 -27.69 31.18
CA GLN A 483 -10.88 -28.20 30.63
C GLN A 483 -9.62 -27.59 31.27
N GLY A 484 -9.76 -26.65 32.23
CA GLY A 484 -8.64 -26.02 32.94
C GLY A 484 -7.90 -24.93 32.15
N VAL A 485 -8.50 -24.42 31.05
CA VAL A 485 -7.93 -23.38 30.19
C VAL A 485 -8.91 -22.20 29.99
N PRO A 486 -9.27 -21.51 31.09
CA PRO A 486 -10.25 -20.43 31.06
C PRO A 486 -9.78 -19.27 30.17
N LEU A 487 -10.75 -18.54 29.60
CA LEU A 487 -10.48 -17.29 28.90
C LEU A 487 -10.35 -16.16 29.96
N GLU A 488 -9.32 -15.34 29.86
CA GLU A 488 -9.10 -14.21 30.77
C GLU A 488 -9.84 -12.95 30.29
N VAL A 489 -9.77 -12.64 29.01
CA VAL A 489 -10.32 -11.43 28.41
C VAL A 489 -11.28 -11.77 27.26
N LEU A 490 -12.51 -11.28 27.38
CA LEU A 490 -13.49 -11.29 26.28
C LEU A 490 -13.76 -9.84 25.86
N ASP A 491 -13.27 -9.47 24.70
CA ASP A 491 -13.40 -8.13 24.15
C ASP A 491 -14.62 -8.05 23.20
N LEU A 492 -15.63 -7.31 23.65
CA LEU A 492 -16.88 -7.05 22.93
C LEU A 492 -17.01 -5.57 22.52
N SER A 493 -15.93 -4.80 22.60
CA SER A 493 -15.93 -3.35 22.36
C SER A 493 -16.47 -2.95 20.98
N ALA A 494 -16.36 -3.84 20.00
CA ALA A 494 -16.84 -3.67 18.63
C ALA A 494 -18.14 -4.42 18.31
N CYS A 495 -18.85 -4.92 19.35
CA CYS A 495 -20.07 -5.72 19.19
C CYS A 495 -21.33 -4.93 19.54
N ILE A 496 -22.48 -5.43 19.09
CA ILE A 496 -23.81 -5.00 19.53
C ILE A 496 -24.26 -6.01 20.61
N ALA A 497 -24.37 -5.56 21.85
CA ALA A 497 -24.75 -6.43 22.97
C ALA A 497 -25.64 -5.69 23.97
N ILE A 498 -26.61 -6.40 24.54
CA ILE A 498 -27.45 -5.91 25.65
C ILE A 498 -26.71 -6.09 26.99
N ASP A 499 -26.94 -5.17 27.94
CA ASP A 499 -26.25 -5.20 29.26
C ASP A 499 -26.43 -6.52 30.01
N ARG A 500 -27.62 -7.14 29.93
CA ARG A 500 -27.90 -8.44 30.54
C ARG A 500 -27.02 -9.56 29.97
N ALA A 501 -26.76 -9.57 28.65
CA ALA A 501 -25.84 -10.53 28.03
C ALA A 501 -24.41 -10.37 28.58
N ILE A 502 -23.96 -9.12 28.71
CA ILE A 502 -22.64 -8.81 29.26
C ILE A 502 -22.52 -9.27 30.72
N GLN A 503 -23.58 -9.10 31.53
CA GLN A 503 -23.57 -9.56 32.93
C GLN A 503 -23.41 -11.08 33.03
N LEU A 504 -24.14 -11.86 32.21
CA LEU A 504 -24.02 -13.32 32.20
C LEU A 504 -22.60 -13.80 31.81
N LEU A 505 -21.92 -13.11 30.92
CA LEU A 505 -20.56 -13.46 30.50
C LEU A 505 -19.51 -13.08 31.55
N LYS A 506 -19.74 -12.03 32.34
CA LYS A 506 -18.87 -11.60 33.44
C LYS A 506 -18.82 -12.59 34.61
N GLU A 507 -19.79 -13.49 34.72
CA GLU A 507 -19.78 -14.55 35.74
C GLU A 507 -18.73 -15.63 35.45
N ILE A 508 -18.23 -15.71 34.20
CA ILE A 508 -17.35 -16.79 33.72
C ILE A 508 -15.97 -16.28 33.34
N VAL A 509 -15.90 -15.06 32.73
CA VAL A 509 -14.66 -14.46 32.24
C VAL A 509 -14.19 -13.36 33.18
N VAL A 510 -12.89 -13.31 33.48
CA VAL A 510 -12.29 -12.34 34.41
C VAL A 510 -12.53 -10.90 33.98
N GLU A 511 -12.31 -10.61 32.69
CA GLU A 511 -12.49 -9.27 32.10
C GLU A 511 -13.38 -9.34 30.87
N VAL A 512 -14.50 -8.58 30.87
CA VAL A 512 -15.35 -8.39 29.69
C VAL A 512 -15.32 -6.92 29.31
N GLN A 513 -14.69 -6.61 28.18
CA GLN A 513 -14.60 -5.25 27.63
C GLN A 513 -15.91 -4.92 26.87
N LYS A 514 -16.50 -3.77 27.19
CA LYS A 514 -17.82 -3.35 26.68
C LYS A 514 -17.70 -2.41 25.50
N PRO A 515 -18.77 -2.33 24.66
CA PRO A 515 -18.91 -1.25 23.70
C PRO A 515 -18.95 0.12 24.42
N PRO A 516 -18.43 1.20 23.78
CA PRO A 516 -18.56 2.55 24.34
C PRO A 516 -20.03 2.95 24.46
N ALA A 517 -20.40 3.57 25.59
CA ALA A 517 -21.79 3.92 25.94
C ALA A 517 -22.48 4.96 25.01
N THR A 518 -21.80 5.49 24.01
CA THR A 518 -22.23 6.62 23.15
C THR A 518 -22.30 6.29 21.66
N GLY A 519 -22.55 5.05 21.28
CA GLY A 519 -22.75 4.65 19.89
C GLY A 519 -24.23 4.43 19.54
N PRO A 520 -24.64 4.56 18.26
CA PRO A 520 -26.02 4.27 17.81
C PRO A 520 -26.42 2.78 17.93
N ASN A 521 -25.62 1.97 18.58
CA ASN A 521 -25.70 0.51 18.64
C ASN A 521 -26.25 -0.07 19.93
N VAL A 522 -26.87 0.75 20.79
CA VAL A 522 -27.63 0.24 21.94
C VAL A 522 -29.02 -0.10 21.44
N LEU A 523 -29.31 -1.37 21.24
CA LEU A 523 -30.68 -1.86 21.06
C LEU A 523 -31.47 -1.41 22.28
N GLN A 524 -32.43 -0.50 22.09
CA GLN A 524 -33.40 -0.14 23.11
C GLN A 524 -34.06 -1.44 23.61
N GLU A 525 -34.08 -1.60 24.92
CA GLU A 525 -34.74 -2.71 25.62
C GLU A 525 -36.23 -2.78 25.24
N GLN A 526 -36.56 -3.49 24.19
CA GLN A 526 -37.84 -4.18 24.10
C GLN A 526 -37.61 -5.52 24.80
N GLU A 527 -38.08 -5.63 26.04
CA GLU A 527 -38.04 -6.87 26.79
C GLU A 527 -38.71 -8.00 25.99
N PRO A 528 -37.98 -9.00 25.52
CA PRO A 528 -38.60 -10.25 25.18
C PRO A 528 -38.83 -11.00 26.50
N ALA A 529 -40.07 -11.32 26.79
CA ALA A 529 -40.52 -12.04 27.98
C ALA A 529 -39.92 -13.45 28.20
N ASP A 530 -38.91 -13.84 27.39
CA ASP A 530 -38.46 -15.23 27.27
C ASP A 530 -37.12 -15.57 27.89
N PHE A 531 -36.40 -14.60 28.48
CA PHE A 531 -35.11 -14.94 29.18
C PHE A 531 -35.29 -15.89 30.36
N ASN A 532 -36.52 -15.99 30.94
CA ASN A 532 -36.78 -16.83 32.10
C ASN A 532 -37.47 -18.18 31.76
N ARG A 533 -37.70 -18.50 30.50
CA ARG A 533 -38.47 -19.71 30.13
C ARG A 533 -37.67 -20.88 29.56
N CYS A 534 -36.38 -20.78 29.37
CA CYS A 534 -35.56 -21.91 28.98
C CYS A 534 -35.02 -22.68 30.17
N GLY A 535 -35.89 -23.17 31.03
CA GLY A 535 -35.62 -24.26 31.97
C GLY A 535 -35.87 -25.61 31.28
N CYS A 536 -35.23 -25.91 30.20
CA CYS A 536 -35.30 -27.21 29.55
C CYS A 536 -33.92 -27.82 29.38
N ILE A 537 -33.53 -28.61 30.39
CA ILE A 537 -32.70 -29.79 30.25
C ILE A 537 -33.47 -30.74 29.30
N GLY A 538 -33.13 -30.74 28.06
CA GLY A 538 -33.71 -31.63 27.05
C GLY A 538 -33.00 -31.42 25.73
N ARG A 539 -32.27 -32.45 25.29
CA ARG A 539 -31.76 -32.53 23.92
C ARG A 539 -32.93 -32.35 22.96
N TYR A 540 -32.99 -31.22 22.32
CA TYR A 540 -33.78 -31.09 21.09
C TYR A 540 -32.82 -31.27 19.92
N GLU A 541 -32.86 -32.46 19.31
CA GLU A 541 -32.47 -32.64 17.92
C GLU A 541 -33.53 -31.89 17.10
N VAL A 542 -33.24 -30.68 16.68
CA VAL A 542 -34.00 -29.98 15.67
C VAL A 542 -33.33 -30.34 14.36
N GLU A 543 -33.99 -31.21 13.60
CA GLU A 543 -33.73 -31.35 12.17
C GLU A 543 -33.92 -29.98 11.52
N TYR A 544 -32.83 -29.39 11.05
CA TYR A 544 -32.87 -28.15 10.28
C TYR A 544 -33.03 -28.50 8.82
N ASP A 545 -34.18 -28.07 8.27
CA ASP A 545 -34.38 -27.92 6.84
C ASP A 545 -33.32 -26.93 6.30
N ASP A 546 -32.71 -27.23 5.16
CA ASP A 546 -31.50 -26.60 4.58
C ASP A 546 -31.69 -25.13 4.10
N GLY A 547 -32.66 -24.37 4.65
CA GLY A 547 -33.13 -23.11 4.11
C GLY A 547 -32.86 -21.82 4.92
N GLY A 548 -32.26 -21.86 6.11
CA GLY A 548 -32.11 -20.61 6.88
C GLY A 548 -30.99 -20.61 7.90
N ASP A 549 -29.92 -19.93 7.66
CA ASP A 549 -28.84 -19.70 8.64
C ASP A 549 -29.32 -18.67 9.71
N PRO A 550 -29.47 -19.06 10.99
CA PRO A 550 -29.93 -18.14 12.05
C PRO A 550 -28.94 -17.01 12.36
N TRP A 551 -27.80 -16.96 11.66
CA TRP A 551 -26.81 -15.91 11.76
C TRP A 551 -27.07 -14.72 10.82
N TYR A 552 -27.92 -14.90 9.79
CA TYR A 552 -28.44 -13.81 8.98
C TYR A 552 -29.69 -13.24 9.64
N GLY A 553 -29.72 -11.96 9.94
CA GLY A 553 -30.99 -11.24 10.14
C GLY A 553 -31.75 -11.30 8.81
N ASN A 554 -33.05 -11.60 8.86
CA ASN A 554 -33.93 -11.56 7.70
C ASN A 554 -33.68 -10.22 6.95
N ILE A 555 -33.09 -10.29 5.81
CA ILE A 555 -33.25 -9.28 4.77
C ILE A 555 -34.49 -9.76 4.05
N ASP A 556 -35.62 -9.07 4.25
CA ASP A 556 -36.83 -9.27 3.47
C ASP A 556 -36.43 -9.01 2.00
N GLU A 557 -36.48 -10.08 1.19
CA GLU A 557 -36.40 -9.99 -0.25
C GLU A 557 -37.78 -9.49 -0.73
N ASP A 558 -37.97 -8.17 -0.68
CA ASP A 558 -39.00 -7.53 -1.49
C ASP A 558 -38.42 -7.42 -2.91
N GLU A 559 -38.84 -8.36 -3.77
CA GLU A 559 -38.67 -8.30 -5.21
C GLU A 559 -39.51 -7.13 -5.76
N ASP A 560 -38.92 -5.94 -5.80
CA ASP A 560 -39.38 -4.89 -6.70
C ASP A 560 -38.48 -4.88 -7.93
N GLU A 561 -39.03 -5.44 -9.02
CA GLU A 561 -38.51 -5.28 -10.36
C GLU A 561 -38.42 -3.79 -10.72
N VAL A 562 -37.24 -3.19 -10.62
CA VAL A 562 -36.99 -1.87 -11.16
C VAL A 562 -36.32 -2.02 -12.53
N GLU A 563 -37.12 -1.81 -13.55
CA GLU A 563 -36.70 -1.64 -14.94
C GLU A 563 -35.67 -0.49 -15.03
N TYR A 564 -34.37 -0.82 -15.32
CA TYR A 564 -33.33 0.18 -15.59
C TYR A 564 -33.47 0.67 -17.04
N ASP A 565 -34.00 1.86 -17.18
CA ASP A 565 -33.92 2.66 -18.42
C ASP A 565 -32.51 3.25 -18.53
N HIS A 566 -31.80 2.89 -19.61
CA HIS A 566 -30.47 3.40 -19.93
C HIS A 566 -30.56 4.81 -20.56
N GLY A 567 -30.48 5.83 -19.71
CA GLY A 567 -30.32 7.22 -20.12
C GLY A 567 -28.98 7.78 -19.67
N PHE A 568 -27.94 7.71 -20.50
CA PHE A 568 -26.69 8.44 -20.28
C PHE A 568 -26.89 9.92 -20.60
N GLY A 569 -26.97 10.74 -19.55
CA GLY A 569 -26.85 12.20 -19.63
C GLY A 569 -25.63 12.65 -18.84
N TYR A 570 -24.54 12.97 -19.51
CA TYR A 570 -23.42 13.70 -18.90
C TYR A 570 -23.80 15.17 -18.84
N ASP A 571 -23.92 15.71 -17.62
CA ASP A 571 -23.99 17.15 -17.39
C ASP A 571 -22.62 17.63 -16.90
N ASP A 572 -21.91 18.36 -17.79
CA ASP A 572 -20.63 18.99 -17.53
C ASP A 572 -20.83 20.30 -16.78
N GLY A 573 -20.78 20.23 -15.44
CA GLY A 573 -20.87 21.40 -14.59
C GLY A 573 -19.70 21.51 -13.62
N PHE A 574 -18.48 21.78 -14.08
CA PHE A 574 -17.40 22.29 -13.23
C PHE A 574 -17.08 23.74 -13.59
N GLY A 575 -17.53 24.63 -12.71
CA GLY A 575 -17.15 26.03 -12.72
C GLY A 575 -15.64 26.18 -12.44
N ASN A 576 -14.98 26.87 -13.35
CA ASN A 576 -13.61 27.37 -13.19
C ASN A 576 -13.63 28.53 -12.20
N ASP A 577 -13.15 28.32 -10.99
CA ASP A 577 -12.66 29.41 -10.16
C ASP A 577 -11.16 29.60 -10.44
N GLU A 578 -10.88 30.52 -11.34
CA GLU A 578 -9.56 31.11 -11.58
C GLU A 578 -9.12 31.88 -10.34
N PHE A 579 -8.21 31.32 -9.55
CA PHE A 579 -7.39 32.10 -8.63
C PHE A 579 -6.08 32.52 -9.34
N ASP A 580 -6.13 33.71 -9.88
CA ASP A 580 -5.00 34.46 -10.41
C ASP A 580 -4.09 34.89 -9.28
N TYR A 581 -2.96 34.22 -9.07
CA TYR A 581 -1.85 34.73 -8.26
C TYR A 581 -0.81 35.37 -9.15
N ASP A 582 -0.93 36.68 -9.23
CA ASP A 582 0.03 37.58 -9.87
C ASP A 582 1.38 37.52 -9.12
N ILE A 583 2.32 36.70 -9.59
CA ILE A 583 3.73 36.76 -9.14
C ILE A 583 4.46 37.71 -10.10
N ARG A 584 4.21 39.00 -9.93
CA ARG A 584 5.14 40.03 -10.36
C ARG A 584 6.07 40.32 -9.19
N MET A 585 7.31 39.99 -9.35
CA MET A 585 8.56 40.42 -8.74
C MET A 585 9.43 39.24 -8.29
N MET A 586 10.23 38.77 -9.23
CA MET A 586 11.69 38.61 -9.09
C MET A 586 12.28 38.29 -10.47
#